data_009f09f0f8ec626466106a4aad1e3c30
#
_entry.id   009f09f0f8ec626466106a4aad1e3c30
#
_cell.length_a   1.000
_cell.length_b   1.000
_cell.length_c   1.000
_cell.angle_alpha   90.00
_cell.angle_beta   90.00
_cell.angle_gamma   90.00
#
_symmetry.space_group_name_H-M   'P 1'
#
loop_
_entity.id
_entity.type
_entity.pdbx_description
1 polymer ?
#
loop_
_entity_poly.entity_id
_entity_poly.type
_entity_poly.pdbx_seq_one_letter_code
_entity_poly.pdbx_strand_id
1 'polypeptide(L)'
;MSSLLKNAWDEVLFPMLQRPSRPQVAALCYRGHGDDKEVLLVTSRGTGRWILPKGWPMDGKQDAEAAAQEAWEEAGVKDGQLDCAPIGEYSYDKELDDGGLARCSAKVFPLRVEKLTKSFPEASERSRKWVSTEEAATMVNEKGLRKLLRAF
;
A
#
# COMPACT_ATOMS: atom_id res chain seq x y z
N MET A 1 15.56 33.70 17.62
CA MET A 1 16.00 32.32 17.96
C MET A 1 17.47 32.34 18.32
N SER A 2 17.87 31.72 19.42
CA SER A 2 19.29 31.69 19.80
C SER A 2 20.06 30.84 18.78
N SER A 3 21.38 31.14 18.62
CA SER A 3 22.24 30.37 17.72
C SER A 3 22.30 28.89 18.08
N LEU A 4 22.17 28.56 19.37
CA LEU A 4 22.16 27.17 19.85
C LEU A 4 20.93 26.39 19.35
N LEU A 5 19.75 27.01 19.42
CA LEU A 5 18.51 26.37 18.93
C LEU A 5 18.54 26.21 17.42
N LYS A 6 19.07 27.18 16.69
CA LYS A 6 19.23 27.10 15.26
C LYS A 6 20.17 25.97 14.85
N ASN A 7 21.28 25.79 15.53
CA ASN A 7 22.22 24.71 15.25
C ASN A 7 21.63 23.37 15.55
N ALA A 8 20.88 23.21 16.65
CA ALA A 8 20.18 21.96 16.95
C ALA A 8 19.17 21.59 15.88
N TRP A 9 18.44 22.57 15.35
CA TRP A 9 17.50 22.35 14.26
C TRP A 9 18.23 21.91 12.99
N ASP A 10 19.25 22.66 12.56
CA ASP A 10 19.96 22.39 11.31
C ASP A 10 20.77 21.10 11.35
N GLU A 11 21.38 20.77 12.49
CA GLU A 11 22.29 19.62 12.60
C GLU A 11 21.61 18.31 12.96
N VAL A 12 20.48 18.34 13.67
CA VAL A 12 19.81 17.15 14.20
C VAL A 12 18.37 17.02 13.72
N LEU A 13 17.53 18.00 13.98
CA LEU A 13 16.09 17.88 13.75
C LEU A 13 15.72 17.90 12.26
N PHE A 14 16.30 18.83 11.51
CA PHE A 14 16.00 18.98 10.10
C PHE A 14 16.43 17.75 9.26
N PRO A 15 17.65 17.20 9.42
CA PRO A 15 18.02 15.95 8.74
C PRO A 15 17.16 14.76 9.14
N MET A 16 16.70 14.67 10.40
CA MET A 16 15.80 13.61 10.84
C MET A 16 14.43 13.68 10.16
N LEU A 17 13.89 14.90 9.98
CA LEU A 17 12.63 15.12 9.30
C LEU A 17 12.71 14.85 7.80
N GLN A 18 13.91 14.94 7.22
CA GLN A 18 14.15 14.70 5.80
C GLN A 18 14.62 13.27 5.48
N ARG A 19 14.58 12.35 6.42
CA ARG A 19 14.94 10.97 6.15
C ARG A 19 14.09 10.42 5.00
N PRO A 20 14.72 9.78 3.98
CA PRO A 20 13.97 9.18 2.89
C PRO A 20 12.99 8.14 3.43
N SER A 21 11.80 8.11 2.85
CA SER A 21 10.82 7.08 3.14
C SER A 21 11.34 5.71 2.71
N ARG A 22 11.06 4.68 3.48
CA ARG A 22 11.39 3.30 3.12
C ARG A 22 10.48 2.86 1.98
N PRO A 23 11.02 2.28 0.89
CA PRO A 23 10.20 1.86 -0.23
C PRO A 23 9.36 0.63 0.10
N GLN A 24 8.12 0.66 -0.36
CA GLN A 24 7.22 -0.49 -0.34
C GLN A 24 6.54 -0.65 -1.69
N VAL A 25 5.89 -1.78 -1.88
CA VAL A 25 5.12 -2.10 -3.09
C VAL A 25 3.70 -2.46 -2.68
N ALA A 26 2.73 -2.00 -3.48
CA ALA A 26 1.32 -2.26 -3.24
C ALA A 26 0.64 -2.67 -4.55
N ALA A 27 -0.34 -3.55 -4.45
CA ALA A 27 -1.14 -3.97 -5.59
C ALA A 27 -2.51 -3.32 -5.52
N LEU A 28 -2.90 -2.61 -6.58
CA LEU A 28 -4.26 -2.15 -6.77
C LEU A 28 -5.01 -3.22 -7.56
N CYS A 29 -5.60 -4.15 -6.83
CA CYS A 29 -6.34 -5.26 -7.41
C CYS A 29 -7.73 -4.76 -7.83
N TYR A 30 -8.10 -4.96 -9.09
CA TYR A 30 -9.36 -4.42 -9.61
C TYR A 30 -10.03 -5.35 -10.60
N ARG A 31 -11.33 -5.10 -10.83
CA ARG A 31 -12.17 -5.73 -11.83
C ARG A 31 -13.15 -4.71 -12.40
N GLY A 32 -13.79 -5.03 -13.51
CA GLY A 32 -14.74 -4.12 -14.15
C GLY A 32 -14.06 -3.08 -15.03
N HIS A 33 -14.85 -2.16 -15.57
CA HIS A 33 -14.38 -1.14 -16.51
C HIS A 33 -15.05 0.21 -16.23
N GLY A 34 -14.34 1.31 -16.55
CA GLY A 34 -14.87 2.66 -16.45
C GLY A 34 -15.41 2.97 -15.05
N ASP A 35 -16.63 3.49 -14.98
CA ASP A 35 -17.28 3.84 -13.71
C ASP A 35 -17.74 2.62 -12.90
N ASP A 36 -17.77 1.43 -13.51
CA ASP A 36 -18.14 0.19 -12.83
C ASP A 36 -16.94 -0.55 -12.23
N LYS A 37 -15.75 0.06 -12.27
CA LYS A 37 -14.57 -0.53 -11.65
C LYS A 37 -14.76 -0.73 -10.15
N GLU A 38 -14.33 -1.90 -9.70
CA GLU A 38 -14.24 -2.22 -8.28
C GLU A 38 -12.81 -2.57 -7.91
N VAL A 39 -12.41 -2.22 -6.71
CA VAL A 39 -11.10 -2.55 -6.16
C VAL A 39 -11.24 -3.48 -4.96
N LEU A 40 -10.24 -4.33 -4.76
CA LEU A 40 -10.20 -5.28 -3.66
C LEU A 40 -9.39 -4.67 -2.50
N LEU A 41 -10.06 -4.41 -1.40
CA LEU A 41 -9.40 -4.00 -0.17
C LEU A 41 -9.28 -5.18 0.78
N VAL A 42 -8.25 -5.16 1.61
CA VAL A 42 -8.03 -6.14 2.67
C VAL A 42 -7.87 -5.42 4.00
N THR A 43 -8.10 -6.14 5.10
CA THR A 43 -7.87 -5.58 6.44
C THR A 43 -6.43 -5.74 6.86
N SER A 44 -5.88 -4.72 7.52
CA SER A 44 -4.56 -4.82 8.16
C SER A 44 -4.62 -5.76 9.36
N ARG A 45 -3.56 -6.53 9.58
CA ARG A 45 -3.44 -7.36 10.77
C ARG A 45 -3.31 -6.46 12.01
N GLY A 46 -3.96 -6.82 13.07
CA GLY A 46 -3.95 -6.08 14.33
C GLY A 46 -5.01 -5.00 14.41
N THR A 47 -4.95 -3.97 13.54
CA THR A 47 -5.87 -2.82 13.62
C THR A 47 -7.16 -2.99 12.82
N GLY A 48 -7.19 -3.92 11.85
CA GLY A 48 -8.38 -4.15 11.03
C GLY A 48 -8.75 -3.00 10.09
N ARG A 49 -7.81 -2.12 9.76
CA ARG A 49 -8.04 -1.03 8.81
C ARG A 49 -8.07 -1.55 7.38
N TRP A 50 -8.85 -0.91 6.54
CA TRP A 50 -8.89 -1.24 5.11
C TRP A 50 -7.68 -0.67 4.38
N ILE A 51 -6.97 -1.53 3.67
CA ILE A 51 -5.72 -1.21 2.99
C ILE A 51 -5.63 -1.93 1.65
N LEU A 52 -4.65 -1.55 0.82
CA LEU A 52 -4.23 -2.36 -0.32
C LEU A 52 -3.29 -3.48 0.17
N PRO A 53 -3.27 -4.64 -0.50
CA PRO A 53 -2.18 -5.60 -0.30
C PRO A 53 -0.85 -4.93 -0.57
N LYS A 54 0.10 -5.04 0.36
CA LYS A 54 1.39 -4.37 0.26
C LYS A 54 2.45 -5.02 1.13
N GLY A 55 3.69 -4.79 0.77
CA GLY A 55 4.83 -5.29 1.53
C GLY A 55 6.15 -4.68 1.07
N TRP A 56 7.23 -5.28 1.54
CA TRP A 56 8.58 -4.84 1.20
C TRP A 56 8.96 -5.33 -0.21
N PRO A 57 9.83 -4.57 -0.92
CA PRO A 57 10.46 -5.10 -2.13
C PRO A 57 11.15 -6.44 -1.84
N MET A 58 11.17 -7.30 -2.83
CA MET A 58 11.73 -8.67 -2.70
C MET A 58 12.97 -8.83 -3.57
N ASP A 59 14.03 -9.39 -3.00
CA ASP A 59 15.25 -9.70 -3.74
C ASP A 59 14.95 -10.64 -4.91
N GLY A 60 15.52 -10.34 -6.06
CA GLY A 60 15.33 -11.15 -7.27
C GLY A 60 14.00 -10.95 -7.99
N LYS A 61 13.13 -10.05 -7.49
CA LYS A 61 11.84 -9.71 -8.13
C LYS A 61 11.80 -8.24 -8.49
N GLN A 62 11.15 -7.92 -9.61
CA GLN A 62 10.77 -6.55 -9.92
C GLN A 62 9.69 -6.09 -8.93
N ASP A 63 9.58 -4.78 -8.72
CA ASP A 63 8.62 -4.22 -7.77
C ASP A 63 7.17 -4.63 -8.07
N ALA A 64 6.78 -4.62 -9.35
CA ALA A 64 5.45 -5.05 -9.75
C ALA A 64 5.19 -6.52 -9.42
N GLU A 65 6.18 -7.40 -9.61
CA GLU A 65 6.07 -8.81 -9.27
C GLU A 65 5.96 -9.02 -7.75
N ALA A 66 6.71 -8.24 -6.97
CA ALA A 66 6.61 -8.27 -5.51
C ALA A 66 5.22 -7.82 -5.05
N ALA A 67 4.64 -6.80 -5.69
CA ALA A 67 3.27 -6.37 -5.40
C ALA A 67 2.25 -7.47 -5.71
N ALA A 68 2.41 -8.19 -6.82
CA ALA A 68 1.55 -9.32 -7.16
C ALA A 68 1.68 -10.48 -6.16
N GLN A 69 2.88 -10.71 -5.65
CA GLN A 69 3.12 -11.70 -4.58
C GLN A 69 2.36 -11.33 -3.31
N GLU A 70 2.39 -10.04 -2.92
CA GLU A 70 1.63 -9.56 -1.77
C GLU A 70 0.12 -9.73 -2.00
N ALA A 71 -0.37 -9.49 -3.20
CA ALA A 71 -1.78 -9.70 -3.56
C ALA A 71 -2.19 -11.16 -3.42
N TRP A 72 -1.31 -12.08 -3.75
CA TRP A 72 -1.53 -13.51 -3.51
C TRP A 72 -1.58 -13.82 -2.01
N GLU A 73 -0.56 -13.41 -1.27
CA GLU A 73 -0.42 -13.75 0.14
C GLU A 73 -1.52 -13.15 1.01
N GLU A 74 -1.89 -11.90 0.76
CA GLU A 74 -2.81 -11.13 1.60
C GLU A 74 -4.26 -11.15 1.10
N ALA A 75 -4.48 -11.33 -0.20
CA ALA A 75 -5.82 -11.20 -0.81
C ALA A 75 -6.28 -12.41 -1.61
N GLY A 76 -5.40 -13.39 -1.84
CA GLY A 76 -5.76 -14.60 -2.58
C GLY A 76 -5.93 -14.38 -4.08
N VAL A 77 -5.27 -13.38 -4.65
CA VAL A 77 -5.25 -13.16 -6.10
C VAL A 77 -4.33 -14.19 -6.73
N LYS A 78 -4.93 -15.18 -7.40
CA LYS A 78 -4.19 -16.29 -8.00
C LYS A 78 -3.71 -15.96 -9.40
N ASP A 79 -4.60 -15.43 -10.24
CA ASP A 79 -4.29 -15.05 -11.62
C ASP A 79 -4.81 -13.66 -11.90
N GLY A 80 -4.08 -12.92 -12.73
CA GLY A 80 -4.45 -11.58 -13.15
C GLY A 80 -3.46 -11.00 -14.15
N GLN A 81 -3.80 -9.83 -14.65
CA GLN A 81 -2.96 -9.07 -15.57
C GLN A 81 -2.28 -7.95 -14.81
N LEU A 82 -0.98 -8.07 -14.64
CA LEU A 82 -0.16 -7.12 -13.90
C LEU A 82 0.35 -6.01 -14.82
N ASP A 83 0.17 -4.76 -14.42
CA ASP A 83 0.82 -3.63 -15.06
C ASP A 83 2.16 -3.40 -14.36
N CYS A 84 3.25 -3.43 -15.12
CA CYS A 84 4.60 -3.24 -14.58
C CYS A 84 4.95 -1.77 -14.34
N ALA A 85 4.12 -0.83 -14.82
CA ALA A 85 4.28 0.59 -14.55
C ALA A 85 3.41 1.02 -13.37
N PRO A 86 3.97 1.66 -12.33
CA PRO A 86 3.17 2.13 -11.21
C PRO A 86 2.27 3.29 -11.64
N ILE A 87 1.07 3.37 -11.06
CA ILE A 87 0.17 4.51 -11.29
C ILE A 87 0.46 5.68 -10.36
N GLY A 88 1.27 5.47 -9.33
CA GLY A 88 1.64 6.49 -8.37
C GLY A 88 2.22 5.91 -7.11
N GLU A 89 2.42 6.78 -6.13
CA GLU A 89 2.95 6.42 -4.82
C GLU A 89 2.12 7.11 -3.74
N TYR A 90 2.03 6.49 -2.57
CA TYR A 90 1.49 7.15 -1.39
C TYR A 90 2.35 6.88 -0.17
N SER A 91 2.36 7.84 0.76
CA SER A 91 3.14 7.74 1.99
C SER A 91 2.25 7.31 3.15
N TYR A 92 2.81 6.56 4.08
CA TYR A 92 2.15 6.17 5.32
C TYR A 92 3.18 5.83 6.39
N ASP A 93 2.74 5.83 7.64
CA ASP A 93 3.58 5.43 8.76
C ASP A 93 3.29 3.97 9.10
N LYS A 94 4.34 3.13 9.03
CA LYS A 94 4.24 1.72 9.37
C LYS A 94 4.66 1.52 10.81
N GLU A 95 3.80 0.84 11.58
CA GLU A 95 4.15 0.42 12.93
C GLU A 95 5.13 -0.75 12.88
N LEU A 96 6.24 -0.63 13.58
CA LEU A 96 7.27 -1.66 13.65
C LEU A 96 7.06 -2.55 14.89
N ASP A 97 7.67 -3.74 14.88
CA ASP A 97 7.55 -4.72 15.96
C ASP A 97 8.05 -4.19 17.32
N ASP A 98 8.96 -3.22 17.30
CA ASP A 98 9.49 -2.57 18.51
C ASP A 98 8.60 -1.42 19.04
N GLY A 99 7.44 -1.19 18.41
CA GLY A 99 6.55 -0.09 18.74
C GLY A 99 6.90 1.24 18.10
N GLY A 100 8.00 1.32 17.36
CA GLY A 100 8.38 2.52 16.60
C GLY A 100 7.58 2.67 15.32
N LEU A 101 7.70 3.85 14.68
CA LEU A 101 7.09 4.13 13.39
C LEU A 101 8.17 4.30 12.33
N ALA A 102 7.93 3.76 11.13
CA ALA A 102 8.75 3.97 9.97
C ALA A 102 7.93 4.66 8.88
N ARG A 103 8.44 5.77 8.35
CA ARG A 103 7.85 6.40 7.18
C ARG A 103 8.08 5.53 5.95
N CYS A 104 7.00 5.20 5.25
CA CYS A 104 7.05 4.37 4.06
C CYS A 104 6.42 5.07 2.86
N SER A 105 6.92 4.76 1.67
CA SER A 105 6.33 5.19 0.41
C SER A 105 6.06 3.96 -0.43
N ALA A 106 4.80 3.73 -0.76
CA ALA A 106 4.37 2.56 -1.51
C ALA A 106 4.11 2.90 -2.98
N LYS A 107 4.82 2.24 -3.88
CA LYS A 107 4.51 2.27 -5.32
C LYS A 107 3.31 1.38 -5.57
N VAL A 108 2.33 1.88 -6.31
CA VAL A 108 1.06 1.19 -6.56
C VAL A 108 1.01 0.66 -7.98
N PHE A 109 0.88 -0.66 -8.10
CA PHE A 109 0.83 -1.35 -9.39
C PHE A 109 -0.58 -1.90 -9.62
N PRO A 110 -1.24 -1.52 -10.74
CA PRO A 110 -2.55 -2.09 -11.08
C PRO A 110 -2.43 -3.58 -11.39
N LEU A 111 -3.36 -4.36 -10.85
CA LEU A 111 -3.46 -5.78 -11.11
C LEU A 111 -4.92 -6.13 -11.39
N ARG A 112 -5.24 -6.38 -12.67
CA ARG A 112 -6.57 -6.82 -13.06
C ARG A 112 -6.77 -8.27 -12.63
N VAL A 113 -7.70 -8.49 -11.71
CA VAL A 113 -7.93 -9.81 -11.13
C VAL A 113 -8.72 -10.69 -12.10
N GLU A 114 -8.20 -11.87 -12.39
CA GLU A 114 -8.89 -12.88 -13.18
C GLU A 114 -9.40 -14.00 -12.30
N LYS A 115 -8.68 -14.35 -11.23
CA LYS A 115 -9.06 -15.43 -10.34
C LYS A 115 -8.70 -15.13 -8.89
N LEU A 116 -9.69 -15.25 -8.01
CA LEU A 116 -9.50 -15.27 -6.56
C LEU A 116 -9.64 -16.69 -6.04
N THR A 117 -8.92 -17.00 -4.96
CA THR A 117 -9.08 -18.26 -4.23
C THR A 117 -9.54 -17.97 -2.79
N LYS A 118 -10.17 -18.97 -2.17
CA LYS A 118 -10.55 -18.88 -0.75
C LYS A 118 -9.41 -19.29 0.17
N SER A 119 -8.51 -20.14 -0.32
CA SER A 119 -7.35 -20.61 0.43
C SER A 119 -6.10 -19.91 -0.08
N PHE A 120 -5.46 -19.15 0.79
CA PHE A 120 -4.23 -18.42 0.50
C PHE A 120 -3.50 -18.16 1.83
N PRO A 121 -2.22 -17.76 1.81
CA PRO A 121 -1.40 -17.74 3.03
C PRO A 121 -2.01 -17.00 4.22
N GLU A 122 -2.55 -15.80 4.04
CA GLU A 122 -3.10 -15.01 5.16
C GLU A 122 -4.63 -14.98 5.22
N ALA A 123 -5.28 -15.98 4.64
CA ALA A 123 -6.76 -16.05 4.55
C ALA A 123 -7.45 -15.98 5.92
N SER A 124 -6.87 -16.59 6.95
CA SER A 124 -7.44 -16.59 8.30
C SER A 124 -7.16 -15.30 9.08
N GLU A 125 -6.25 -14.47 8.59
CA GLU A 125 -5.80 -13.26 9.30
C GLU A 125 -6.41 -11.98 8.75
N ARG A 126 -7.08 -12.05 7.59
CA ARG A 126 -7.59 -10.87 6.89
C ARG A 126 -8.99 -11.07 6.36
N SER A 127 -9.77 -10.01 6.34
CA SER A 127 -11.01 -9.93 5.56
C SER A 127 -10.71 -9.22 4.24
N ARG A 128 -11.48 -9.51 3.21
CA ARG A 128 -11.35 -8.84 1.90
C ARG A 128 -12.72 -8.44 1.37
N LYS A 129 -12.77 -7.34 0.61
CA LYS A 129 -14.03 -6.81 0.09
C LYS A 129 -13.82 -6.09 -1.23
N TRP A 130 -14.67 -6.39 -2.19
CA TRP A 130 -14.79 -5.62 -3.42
C TRP A 130 -15.65 -4.38 -3.17
N VAL A 131 -15.14 -3.21 -3.55
CA VAL A 131 -15.87 -1.94 -3.42
C VAL A 131 -15.59 -1.06 -4.64
N SER A 132 -16.46 -0.10 -4.91
CA SER A 132 -16.19 0.88 -5.95
C SER A 132 -14.95 1.71 -5.59
N THR A 133 -14.34 2.36 -6.58
CA THR A 133 -13.18 3.22 -6.33
C THR A 133 -13.53 4.37 -5.40
N GLU A 134 -14.73 4.94 -5.54
CA GLU A 134 -15.19 6.04 -4.67
C GLU A 134 -15.42 5.57 -3.23
N GLU A 135 -16.04 4.41 -3.05
CA GLU A 135 -16.24 3.84 -1.72
C GLU A 135 -14.88 3.50 -1.08
N ALA A 136 -13.97 2.90 -1.85
CA ALA A 136 -12.62 2.59 -1.36
C ALA A 136 -11.90 3.84 -0.85
N ALA A 137 -12.03 4.96 -1.56
CA ALA A 137 -11.42 6.23 -1.15
C ALA A 137 -11.96 6.72 0.21
N THR A 138 -13.20 6.39 0.57
CA THR A 138 -13.76 6.74 1.88
C THR A 138 -13.33 5.78 2.99
N MET A 139 -12.89 4.59 2.64
CA MET A 139 -12.54 3.53 3.60
C MET A 139 -11.08 3.55 4.04
N VAL A 140 -10.18 4.02 3.18
CA VAL A 140 -8.75 4.07 3.49
C VAL A 140 -8.37 5.36 4.21
N ASN A 141 -7.30 5.31 5.01
CA ASN A 141 -6.88 6.46 5.82
C ASN A 141 -5.85 7.37 5.13
N GLU A 142 -5.08 6.83 4.20
CA GLU A 142 -3.96 7.55 3.59
C GLU A 142 -4.47 8.52 2.52
N LYS A 143 -4.16 9.81 2.67
CA LYS A 143 -4.59 10.87 1.73
C LYS A 143 -4.12 10.62 0.30
N GLY A 144 -2.88 10.18 0.15
CA GLY A 144 -2.31 9.88 -1.17
C GLY A 144 -3.02 8.72 -1.85
N LEU A 145 -3.38 7.69 -1.09
CA LEU A 145 -4.13 6.55 -1.60
C LEU A 145 -5.55 6.95 -2.01
N ARG A 146 -6.23 7.78 -1.21
CA ARG A 146 -7.55 8.30 -1.59
C ARG A 146 -7.52 9.00 -2.94
N LYS A 147 -6.48 9.81 -3.16
CA LYS A 147 -6.28 10.54 -4.41
C LYS A 147 -6.10 9.59 -5.59
N LEU A 148 -5.26 8.58 -5.42
CA LEU A 148 -5.04 7.56 -6.45
C LEU A 148 -6.32 6.80 -6.78
N LEU A 149 -7.08 6.40 -5.77
CA LEU A 149 -8.34 5.68 -5.96
C LEU A 149 -9.39 6.52 -6.71
N ARG A 150 -9.50 7.80 -6.39
CA ARG A 150 -10.44 8.70 -7.08
C ARG A 150 -10.04 8.97 -8.53
N ALA A 151 -8.75 8.92 -8.84
CA ALA A 151 -8.24 9.12 -10.19
C ALA A 151 -8.22 7.84 -11.02
N PHE A 152 -8.34 6.69 -10.39
CA PHE A 152 -8.31 5.39 -11.06
C PHE A 152 -9.64 5.09 -11.74
#